data_5e2a05d0c8084859ac19eb0d4ef25a68
#
_entry.id   5e2a05d0c8084859ac19eb0d4ef25a68
#
_cell.length_a   1.000
_cell.length_b   1.000
_cell.length_c   1.000
_cell.angle_alpha   90.00
_cell.angle_beta   90.00
_cell.angle_gamma   90.00
#
_symmetry.space_group_name_H-M   'P 1'
#
loop_
_entity.id
_entity.type
_entity.pdbx_description
1 polymer ?
#
loop_
_entity_poly.entity_id
_entity_poly.type
_entity_poly.pdbx_seq_one_letter_code
_entity_poly.pdbx_strand_id
1 'polypeptide(L)'
;MLHNEMVDEPDFVDVCIGPGQRVYTATDTGLLFEYDINGEVLFTFGGRAIAEERNGVFTTVSAITCDEAGRLYVLDAERGLVHILKATDYARNYHEAIDLYNSGDYAGSALLWQHIKAVGGTSFYAENYLAQCLFEQGNYEAAAAHYRQAGNIDGYSEAYWQIRNNDIAKFLPYIVAAIALIMVASFLIKRFYDPEKRVKKSNIWKEDFQMLFKVLRHPIDTFYDIRRENKGHILTAFVLYVVEYLLFMAYFLGSGFVLIGNSAKSASVLFYSCMFWAPVMLFVISNYLVCEVGEGKARFRDVFISTAYILAPFVVLMPFVILISHIITGNELALLELGIVAILGWVLVNLLIATKEIHLFEMGEAIRHLLITLFLMAVIVLALSLIYMLCEEMVNIFIAVVKEVHYRVFLS
;
A
#
# COMPACT_ATOMS: atom_id res chain seq x y z
N MET A 1 -28.20 -12.26 -20.42
CA MET A 1 -27.89 -11.03 -21.19
C MET A 1 -28.17 -9.85 -20.26
N LEU A 2 -27.17 -9.38 -19.55
CA LEU A 2 -27.25 -8.13 -18.81
C LEU A 2 -26.99 -7.03 -19.83
N HIS A 3 -28.01 -6.21 -20.10
CA HIS A 3 -27.88 -4.99 -20.87
C HIS A 3 -26.91 -4.09 -20.08
N ASN A 4 -25.73 -3.89 -20.64
CA ASN A 4 -24.82 -2.82 -20.24
C ASN A 4 -25.50 -1.52 -20.75
N GLU A 5 -26.40 -0.94 -19.96
CA GLU A 5 -26.75 0.46 -20.14
C GLU A 5 -25.44 1.21 -19.90
N MET A 6 -24.87 1.76 -20.97
CA MET A 6 -23.89 2.81 -20.86
C MET A 6 -24.54 3.90 -20.00
N VAL A 7 -24.05 4.05 -18.78
CA VAL A 7 -24.37 5.21 -17.97
C VAL A 7 -23.75 6.38 -18.74
N ASP A 8 -24.60 7.16 -19.42
CA ASP A 8 -24.17 8.39 -20.06
C ASP A 8 -23.44 9.21 -18.98
N GLU A 9 -22.22 9.62 -19.28
CA GLU A 9 -21.48 10.52 -18.38
C GLU A 9 -22.34 11.79 -18.22
N PRO A 10 -22.62 12.23 -16.97
CA PRO A 10 -23.50 13.36 -16.75
C PRO A 10 -22.89 14.64 -17.32
N ASP A 11 -23.59 15.29 -18.24
CA ASP A 11 -23.15 16.54 -18.81
C ASP A 11 -23.44 17.73 -17.87
N PHE A 12 -22.44 18.57 -17.63
CA PHE A 12 -22.62 19.82 -16.90
C PHE A 12 -23.42 20.82 -17.77
N VAL A 13 -24.55 21.28 -17.24
CA VAL A 13 -25.46 22.16 -17.98
C VAL A 13 -25.30 23.62 -17.61
N ASP A 14 -24.96 23.92 -16.35
CA ASP A 14 -24.85 25.31 -15.87
C ASP A 14 -24.00 25.40 -14.59
N VAL A 15 -23.53 26.62 -14.29
CA VAL A 15 -22.68 26.95 -13.15
C VAL A 15 -23.05 28.30 -12.54
N CYS A 16 -23.06 28.42 -11.22
CA CYS A 16 -23.19 29.70 -10.54
C CYS A 16 -22.20 29.83 -9.39
N ILE A 17 -21.92 31.09 -9.00
CA ILE A 17 -21.04 31.42 -7.89
C ILE A 17 -21.88 32.01 -6.77
N GLY A 18 -21.80 31.40 -5.59
CA GLY A 18 -22.52 31.80 -4.40
C GLY A 18 -21.67 32.54 -3.37
N PRO A 19 -22.24 32.79 -2.19
CA PRO A 19 -21.53 33.42 -1.08
C PRO A 19 -20.27 32.64 -0.70
N GLY A 20 -19.20 33.36 -0.26
CA GLY A 20 -17.92 32.74 0.08
C GLY A 20 -17.16 32.20 -1.14
N GLN A 21 -17.49 32.67 -2.35
CA GLN A 21 -16.89 32.24 -3.63
C GLN A 21 -17.05 30.74 -3.90
N ARG A 22 -18.04 30.09 -3.30
CA ARG A 22 -18.39 28.69 -3.58
C ARG A 22 -18.99 28.57 -4.97
N VAL A 23 -18.58 27.54 -5.71
CA VAL A 23 -19.06 27.27 -7.08
C VAL A 23 -20.05 26.13 -7.02
N TYR A 24 -21.21 26.35 -7.61
CA TYR A 24 -22.25 25.34 -7.74
C TYR A 24 -22.42 24.98 -9.20
N THR A 25 -22.41 23.68 -9.51
CA THR A 25 -22.65 23.18 -10.86
C THR A 25 -23.81 22.20 -10.86
N ALA A 26 -24.50 22.13 -11.97
CA ALA A 26 -25.60 21.21 -12.18
C ALA A 26 -25.34 20.34 -13.40
N THR A 27 -25.73 19.07 -13.32
CA THR A 27 -25.75 18.15 -14.47
C THR A 27 -27.18 18.00 -15.01
N ASP A 28 -27.30 17.57 -16.25
CA ASP A 28 -28.57 17.24 -16.91
C ASP A 28 -29.34 16.14 -16.15
N THR A 29 -28.60 15.20 -15.52
CA THR A 29 -29.16 14.11 -14.71
C THR A 29 -29.62 14.55 -13.31
N GLY A 30 -29.49 15.83 -12.97
CA GLY A 30 -29.93 16.38 -11.69
C GLY A 30 -28.97 16.22 -10.53
N LEU A 31 -27.72 15.80 -10.76
CA LEU A 31 -26.67 15.87 -9.77
C LEU A 31 -26.17 17.31 -9.65
N LEU A 32 -26.09 17.80 -8.43
CA LEU A 32 -25.59 19.11 -8.09
C LEU A 32 -24.28 18.95 -7.31
N PHE A 33 -23.28 19.75 -7.66
CA PHE A 33 -21.99 19.75 -6.98
C PHE A 33 -21.74 21.14 -6.40
N GLU A 34 -21.21 21.17 -5.21
CA GLU A 34 -20.69 22.35 -4.56
C GLU A 34 -19.19 22.24 -4.39
N TYR A 35 -18.46 23.23 -4.82
CA TYR A 35 -17.01 23.32 -4.72
C TYR A 35 -16.61 24.52 -3.84
N ASP A 36 -15.48 24.39 -3.16
CA ASP A 36 -14.83 25.50 -2.49
C ASP A 36 -14.05 26.39 -3.48
N ILE A 37 -13.40 27.44 -2.96
CA ILE A 37 -12.56 28.36 -3.75
C ILE A 37 -11.33 27.66 -4.39
N ASN A 38 -10.91 26.53 -3.85
CA ASN A 38 -9.75 25.76 -4.34
C ASN A 38 -10.16 24.72 -5.39
N GLY A 39 -11.46 24.58 -5.66
CA GLY A 39 -12.01 23.59 -6.59
C GLY A 39 -12.23 22.21 -5.97
N GLU A 40 -12.16 22.09 -4.64
CA GLU A 40 -12.46 20.86 -3.93
C GLU A 40 -13.98 20.66 -3.78
N VAL A 41 -14.47 19.44 -4.07
CA VAL A 41 -15.90 19.11 -3.94
C VAL A 41 -16.28 19.06 -2.47
N LEU A 42 -17.13 19.99 -2.01
CA LEU A 42 -17.66 20.00 -0.65
C LEU A 42 -18.85 19.07 -0.49
N PHE A 43 -19.81 19.17 -1.42
CA PHE A 43 -21.03 18.36 -1.39
C PHE A 43 -21.43 17.92 -2.80
N THR A 44 -22.00 16.72 -2.86
CA THR A 44 -22.75 16.22 -4.02
C THR A 44 -24.15 15.89 -3.54
N PHE A 45 -25.16 16.46 -4.15
CA PHE A 45 -26.55 16.30 -3.76
C PHE A 45 -27.47 16.34 -4.98
N GLY A 46 -28.78 16.12 -4.75
CA GLY A 46 -29.74 15.98 -5.84
C GLY A 46 -29.75 14.56 -6.40
N GLY A 47 -30.29 14.42 -7.58
CA GLY A 47 -30.38 13.16 -8.32
C GLY A 47 -31.56 13.13 -9.29
N ARG A 48 -31.57 12.12 -10.16
CA ARG A 48 -32.63 11.92 -11.15
C ARG A 48 -33.76 11.07 -10.59
N ALA A 49 -35.00 11.52 -10.72
CA ALA A 49 -36.18 10.68 -10.49
C ALA A 49 -37.27 11.02 -11.50
N ILE A 50 -37.68 10.03 -12.28
CA ILE A 50 -38.71 10.17 -13.33
C ILE A 50 -40.12 10.10 -12.73
N ALA A 51 -40.31 9.32 -11.66
CA ALA A 51 -41.61 8.99 -11.09
C ALA A 51 -41.95 9.61 -9.74
N GLU A 52 -40.99 10.23 -9.03
CA GLU A 52 -41.15 10.75 -7.68
C GLU A 52 -41.11 12.28 -7.63
N GLU A 53 -42.15 12.90 -7.06
CA GLU A 53 -42.17 14.34 -6.77
C GLU A 53 -41.58 14.59 -5.37
N ARG A 54 -40.24 14.57 -5.27
CA ARG A 54 -39.54 14.95 -4.05
C ARG A 54 -38.74 16.22 -4.28
N ASN A 55 -38.64 17.07 -3.27
CA ASN A 55 -37.75 18.23 -3.32
C ASN A 55 -36.26 17.73 -3.37
N GLY A 56 -35.50 18.30 -4.31
CA GLY A 56 -34.09 17.94 -4.51
C GLY A 56 -33.87 16.74 -5.43
N VAL A 57 -34.92 16.26 -6.12
CA VAL A 57 -34.85 15.25 -7.18
C VAL A 57 -35.45 15.85 -8.45
N PHE A 58 -34.74 15.68 -9.56
CA PHE A 58 -35.05 16.38 -10.82
C PHE A 58 -35.32 15.38 -11.95
N THR A 59 -36.06 15.79 -12.93
CA THR A 59 -36.22 15.02 -14.17
C THR A 59 -35.15 15.41 -15.17
N THR A 60 -35.00 16.71 -15.46
CA THR A 60 -33.97 17.26 -16.36
C THR A 60 -33.64 18.68 -15.92
N VAL A 61 -32.46 18.85 -15.37
CA VAL A 61 -31.97 20.17 -14.98
C VAL A 61 -31.45 20.92 -16.20
N SER A 62 -31.81 22.21 -16.31
CA SER A 62 -31.36 23.06 -17.41
C SER A 62 -30.66 24.33 -16.96
N ALA A 63 -30.82 24.77 -15.72
CA ALA A 63 -30.14 25.94 -15.18
C ALA A 63 -30.05 25.89 -13.66
N ILE A 64 -29.01 26.52 -13.13
CA ILE A 64 -28.79 26.75 -11.68
C ILE A 64 -28.35 28.18 -11.43
N THR A 65 -28.93 28.82 -10.43
CA THR A 65 -28.44 30.11 -9.94
C THR A 65 -28.56 30.20 -8.43
N CYS A 66 -27.91 31.18 -7.81
CA CYS A 66 -27.97 31.40 -6.37
C CYS A 66 -28.17 32.87 -6.03
N ASP A 67 -28.75 33.12 -4.86
CA ASP A 67 -28.89 34.47 -4.34
C ASP A 67 -27.83 34.81 -3.29
N GLU A 68 -27.81 36.05 -2.84
CA GLU A 68 -26.89 36.53 -1.80
C GLU A 68 -27.09 35.84 -0.44
N ALA A 69 -28.25 35.23 -0.21
CA ALA A 69 -28.54 34.46 1.00
C ALA A 69 -28.12 32.99 0.88
N GLY A 70 -27.49 32.59 -0.23
CA GLY A 70 -27.02 31.22 -0.47
C GLY A 70 -28.14 30.23 -0.77
N ARG A 71 -29.32 30.70 -1.23
CA ARG A 71 -30.38 29.82 -1.73
C ARG A 71 -30.09 29.50 -3.18
N LEU A 72 -30.18 28.19 -3.52
CA LEU A 72 -30.02 27.72 -4.89
C LEU A 72 -31.36 27.60 -5.57
N TYR A 73 -31.49 28.14 -6.79
CA TYR A 73 -32.65 28.03 -7.67
C TYR A 73 -32.27 27.12 -8.84
N VAL A 74 -32.92 25.96 -8.90
CA VAL A 74 -32.63 24.92 -9.91
C VAL A 74 -33.83 24.74 -10.78
N LEU A 75 -33.68 24.95 -12.08
CA LEU A 75 -34.76 24.81 -13.07
C LEU A 75 -34.83 23.38 -13.58
N ASP A 76 -35.93 22.70 -13.26
CA ASP A 76 -36.33 21.43 -13.89
C ASP A 76 -37.16 21.73 -15.15
N ALA A 77 -36.52 21.65 -16.29
CA ALA A 77 -37.12 22.06 -17.56
C ALA A 77 -38.31 21.17 -17.97
N GLU A 78 -38.21 19.87 -17.73
CA GLU A 78 -39.26 18.92 -18.13
C GLU A 78 -40.53 19.07 -17.29
N ARG A 79 -40.36 19.37 -15.98
CA ARG A 79 -41.46 19.63 -15.07
C ARG A 79 -41.97 21.09 -15.12
N GLY A 80 -41.17 22.00 -15.69
CA GLY A 80 -41.48 23.44 -15.67
C GLY A 80 -41.48 24.05 -14.27
N LEU A 81 -40.65 23.52 -13.35
CA LEU A 81 -40.60 23.91 -11.95
C LEU A 81 -39.21 24.49 -11.62
N VAL A 82 -39.20 25.45 -10.67
CA VAL A 82 -37.98 25.96 -10.06
C VAL A 82 -37.93 25.43 -8.61
N HIS A 83 -36.95 24.61 -8.35
CA HIS A 83 -36.69 24.13 -6.99
C HIS A 83 -35.83 25.14 -6.22
N ILE A 84 -36.26 25.49 -5.00
CA ILE A 84 -35.51 26.38 -4.12
C ILE A 84 -34.90 25.56 -3.01
N LEU A 85 -33.57 25.44 -3.01
CA LEU A 85 -32.80 24.69 -2.00
C LEU A 85 -32.14 25.64 -1.03
N LYS A 86 -32.09 25.25 0.23
CA LYS A 86 -31.40 25.97 1.31
C LYS A 86 -30.38 25.06 1.96
N ALA A 87 -29.23 25.62 2.33
CA ALA A 87 -28.24 24.90 3.11
C ALA A 87 -28.85 24.40 4.44
N THR A 88 -28.61 23.16 4.76
CA THR A 88 -28.94 22.55 6.07
C THR A 88 -28.05 23.17 7.18
N ASP A 89 -28.37 22.93 8.45
CA ASP A 89 -27.52 23.37 9.56
C ASP A 89 -26.13 22.74 9.44
N TYR A 90 -26.05 21.50 9.01
CA TYR A 90 -24.78 20.81 8.76
C TYR A 90 -23.95 21.51 7.67
N ALA A 91 -24.56 21.82 6.54
CA ALA A 91 -23.89 22.54 5.43
C ALA A 91 -23.46 23.95 5.86
N ARG A 92 -24.31 24.67 6.63
CA ARG A 92 -23.95 26.00 7.17
C ARG A 92 -22.75 25.96 8.09
N ASN A 93 -22.69 24.99 9.01
CA ASN A 93 -21.53 24.82 9.87
C ASN A 93 -20.26 24.51 9.06
N TYR A 94 -20.40 23.76 7.99
CA TYR A 94 -19.31 23.42 7.07
C TYR A 94 -18.81 24.69 6.36
N HIS A 95 -19.71 25.49 5.84
CA HIS A 95 -19.39 26.78 5.20
C HIS A 95 -18.70 27.72 6.17
N GLU A 96 -19.25 27.89 7.38
CA GLU A 96 -18.69 28.75 8.41
C GLU A 96 -17.29 28.30 8.84
N ALA A 97 -17.06 26.97 8.95
CA ALA A 97 -15.75 26.44 9.30
C ALA A 97 -14.70 26.78 8.23
N ILE A 98 -15.05 26.69 6.94
CA ILE A 98 -14.17 27.08 5.82
C ILE A 98 -13.95 28.58 5.80
N ASP A 99 -15.00 29.38 5.98
CA ASP A 99 -14.91 30.83 5.98
C ASP A 99 -14.01 31.36 7.15
N LEU A 100 -14.09 30.74 8.33
CA LEU A 100 -13.19 31.02 9.45
C LEU A 100 -11.74 30.63 9.12
N TYR A 101 -11.52 29.48 8.52
CA TYR A 101 -10.19 29.06 8.06
C TYR A 101 -9.59 30.10 7.10
N ASN A 102 -10.34 30.47 6.07
CA ASN A 102 -9.91 31.43 5.05
C ASN A 102 -9.68 32.85 5.62
N SER A 103 -10.37 33.21 6.70
CA SER A 103 -10.14 34.48 7.41
C SER A 103 -8.97 34.44 8.41
N GLY A 104 -8.35 33.27 8.62
CA GLY A 104 -7.23 33.09 9.55
C GLY A 104 -7.64 32.75 10.98
N ASP A 105 -8.93 32.60 11.28
CA ASP A 105 -9.39 32.11 12.58
C ASP A 105 -9.35 30.59 12.63
N TYR A 106 -8.13 30.06 12.66
CA TYR A 106 -7.90 28.61 12.70
C TYR A 106 -8.43 27.94 13.96
N ALA A 107 -8.51 28.68 15.08
CA ALA A 107 -9.02 28.15 16.34
C ALA A 107 -10.55 27.98 16.29
N GLY A 108 -11.28 28.98 15.81
CA GLY A 108 -12.72 28.93 15.60
C GLY A 108 -13.09 27.84 14.58
N SER A 109 -12.38 27.81 13.46
CA SER A 109 -12.54 26.77 12.43
C SER A 109 -12.36 25.38 13.00
N ALA A 110 -11.28 25.13 13.76
CA ALA A 110 -11.01 23.81 14.36
C ALA A 110 -12.13 23.33 15.29
N LEU A 111 -12.73 24.24 16.08
CA LEU A 111 -13.86 23.90 16.96
C LEU A 111 -15.10 23.48 16.16
N LEU A 112 -15.40 24.17 15.05
CA LEU A 112 -16.51 23.78 14.17
C LEU A 112 -16.25 22.43 13.48
N TRP A 113 -15.03 22.18 13.01
CA TRP A 113 -14.68 20.89 12.43
C TRP A 113 -14.80 19.73 13.42
N GLN A 114 -14.42 19.95 14.70
CA GLN A 114 -14.64 18.97 15.75
C GLN A 114 -16.14 18.71 15.98
N HIS A 115 -16.97 19.76 15.97
CA HIS A 115 -18.42 19.63 16.07
C HIS A 115 -19.03 18.88 14.90
N ILE A 116 -18.64 19.22 13.66
CA ILE A 116 -19.07 18.56 12.42
C ILE A 116 -18.76 17.06 12.48
N LYS A 117 -17.53 16.72 12.91
CA LYS A 117 -17.08 15.36 13.09
C LYS A 117 -17.92 14.59 14.13
N ALA A 118 -18.26 15.24 15.23
CA ALA A 118 -19.10 14.63 16.29
C ALA A 118 -20.52 14.33 15.83
N VAL A 119 -21.10 15.16 14.95
CA VAL A 119 -22.47 15.01 14.45
C VAL A 119 -22.53 14.12 13.18
N GLY A 120 -21.60 14.31 12.27
CA GLY A 120 -21.58 13.67 10.93
C GLY A 120 -20.74 12.39 10.83
N GLY A 121 -20.03 12.01 11.89
CA GLY A 121 -19.07 10.91 11.87
C GLY A 121 -17.73 11.29 11.25
N THR A 122 -16.83 10.31 11.14
CA THR A 122 -15.49 10.52 10.60
C THR A 122 -15.56 10.72 9.08
N SER A 123 -15.31 11.94 8.63
CA SER A 123 -15.23 12.31 7.21
C SER A 123 -13.79 12.64 6.86
N PHE A 124 -13.33 12.22 5.70
CA PHE A 124 -12.03 12.59 5.14
C PHE A 124 -11.81 14.12 5.17
N TYR A 125 -12.81 14.88 4.74
CA TYR A 125 -12.73 16.34 4.70
C TYR A 125 -12.62 16.97 6.09
N ALA A 126 -13.44 16.54 7.04
CA ALA A 126 -13.41 17.09 8.40
C ALA A 126 -12.07 16.81 9.08
N GLU A 127 -11.51 15.62 8.91
CA GLU A 127 -10.17 15.29 9.42
C GLU A 127 -9.08 16.13 8.74
N ASN A 128 -9.18 16.33 7.42
CA ASN A 128 -8.19 17.08 6.66
C ASN A 128 -8.19 18.56 7.02
N TYR A 129 -9.36 19.22 7.07
CA TYR A 129 -9.45 20.63 7.45
C TYR A 129 -9.09 20.87 8.92
N LEU A 130 -9.45 19.94 9.82
CA LEU A 130 -9.01 20.00 11.21
C LEU A 130 -7.49 19.91 11.31
N ALA A 131 -6.87 19.04 10.50
CA ALA A 131 -5.42 18.93 10.43
C ALA A 131 -4.78 20.22 9.91
N GLN A 132 -5.34 20.85 8.87
CA GLN A 132 -4.87 22.13 8.34
C GLN A 132 -4.93 23.23 9.42
N CYS A 133 -6.06 23.34 10.13
CA CYS A 133 -6.20 24.31 11.22
C CYS A 133 -5.12 24.11 12.30
N LEU A 134 -4.86 22.87 12.70
CA LEU A 134 -3.85 22.55 13.71
C LEU A 134 -2.43 22.81 13.21
N PHE A 135 -2.18 22.59 11.92
CA PHE A 135 -0.91 22.88 11.28
C PHE A 135 -0.60 24.37 11.31
N GLU A 136 -1.56 25.21 10.92
CA GLU A 136 -1.41 26.67 10.96
C GLU A 136 -1.26 27.23 12.38
N GLN A 137 -1.80 26.54 13.40
CA GLN A 137 -1.59 26.85 14.80
C GLN A 137 -0.21 26.38 15.32
N GLY A 138 0.61 25.72 14.50
CA GLY A 138 1.91 25.17 14.89
C GLY A 138 1.85 23.88 15.70
N ASN A 139 0.66 23.26 15.83
CA ASN A 139 0.50 21.97 16.51
C ASN A 139 0.69 20.83 15.51
N TYR A 140 1.93 20.66 15.08
CA TYR A 140 2.29 19.72 14.02
C TYR A 140 2.04 18.24 14.38
N GLU A 141 2.18 17.86 15.67
CA GLU A 141 1.93 16.49 16.11
C GLU A 141 0.44 16.12 15.96
N ALA A 142 -0.45 16.99 16.43
CA ALA A 142 -1.89 16.78 16.28
C ALA A 142 -2.31 16.86 14.80
N ALA A 143 -1.76 17.81 14.03
CA ALA A 143 -2.00 17.91 12.59
C ALA A 143 -1.63 16.63 11.86
N ALA A 144 -0.43 16.07 12.10
CA ALA A 144 0.01 14.81 11.51
C ALA A 144 -0.93 13.64 11.86
N ALA A 145 -1.42 13.58 13.11
CA ALA A 145 -2.37 12.55 13.52
C ALA A 145 -3.69 12.61 12.72
N HIS A 146 -4.24 13.82 12.52
CA HIS A 146 -5.47 14.03 11.75
C HIS A 146 -5.27 13.83 10.24
N TYR A 147 -4.15 14.30 9.64
CA TYR A 147 -3.80 14.00 8.26
C TYR A 147 -3.70 12.49 8.00
N ARG A 148 -3.13 11.74 8.96
CA ARG A 148 -3.06 10.28 8.87
C ARG A 148 -4.45 9.63 8.91
N GLN A 149 -5.39 10.16 9.73
CA GLN A 149 -6.78 9.68 9.76
C GLN A 149 -7.51 10.00 8.46
N ALA A 150 -7.25 11.17 7.89
CA ALA A 150 -7.75 11.59 6.58
C ALA A 150 -7.13 10.78 5.42
N GLY A 151 -6.01 10.09 5.61
CA GLY A 151 -5.28 9.46 4.51
C GLY A 151 -4.50 10.44 3.63
N ASN A 152 -4.35 11.69 4.07
CA ASN A 152 -3.60 12.73 3.35
C ASN A 152 -2.10 12.56 3.61
N ILE A 153 -1.39 11.93 2.67
CA ILE A 153 0.05 11.65 2.77
C ILE A 153 0.87 12.94 2.67
N ASP A 154 0.46 13.88 1.81
CA ASP A 154 1.19 15.12 1.59
C ASP A 154 1.14 16.03 2.83
N GLY A 155 -0.06 16.28 3.36
CA GLY A 155 -0.23 17.05 4.59
C GLY A 155 0.46 16.39 5.79
N TYR A 156 0.39 15.06 5.91
CA TYR A 156 1.13 14.32 6.92
C TYR A 156 2.64 14.53 6.78
N SER A 157 3.18 14.44 5.57
CA SER A 157 4.60 14.60 5.30
C SER A 157 5.09 15.98 5.65
N GLU A 158 4.31 17.02 5.37
CA GLU A 158 4.63 18.41 5.69
C GLU A 158 4.65 18.65 7.21
N ALA A 159 3.62 18.17 7.92
CA ALA A 159 3.56 18.25 9.37
C ALA A 159 4.71 17.47 10.03
N TYR A 160 4.99 16.26 9.54
CA TYR A 160 6.08 15.42 10.05
C TYR A 160 7.46 16.04 9.77
N TRP A 161 7.64 16.72 8.64
CA TRP A 161 8.87 17.44 8.33
C TRP A 161 9.16 18.54 9.37
N GLN A 162 8.14 19.29 9.81
CA GLN A 162 8.28 20.29 10.86
C GLN A 162 8.68 19.65 12.20
N ILE A 163 8.02 18.56 12.59
CA ILE A 163 8.35 17.80 13.82
C ILE A 163 9.81 17.33 13.75
N ARG A 164 10.20 16.65 12.66
CA ARG A 164 11.53 16.12 12.45
C ARG A 164 12.61 17.21 12.48
N ASN A 165 12.37 18.35 11.85
CA ASN A 165 13.31 19.48 11.86
C ASN A 165 13.52 20.03 13.27
N ASN A 166 12.46 20.17 14.05
CA ASN A 166 12.55 20.61 15.44
C ASN A 166 13.35 19.60 16.29
N ASP A 167 13.09 18.32 16.11
CA ASP A 167 13.80 17.25 16.82
C ASP A 167 15.27 17.13 16.39
N ILE A 168 15.56 17.21 15.09
CA ILE A 168 16.95 17.19 14.59
C ILE A 168 17.72 18.38 15.15
N ALA A 169 17.16 19.58 15.11
CA ALA A 169 17.81 20.77 15.65
C ALA A 169 18.14 20.60 17.13
N LYS A 170 17.25 19.99 17.92
CA LYS A 170 17.41 19.71 19.33
C LYS A 170 18.46 18.66 19.62
N PHE A 171 18.49 17.56 18.84
CA PHE A 171 19.37 16.41 19.10
C PHE A 171 20.68 16.42 18.31
N LEU A 172 20.83 17.29 17.31
CA LEU A 172 22.02 17.37 16.45
C LEU A 172 23.35 17.43 17.22
N PRO A 173 23.51 18.25 18.29
CA PRO A 173 24.75 18.30 19.07
C PRO A 173 25.11 16.94 19.69
N TYR A 174 24.11 16.21 20.18
CA TYR A 174 24.30 14.90 20.82
C TYR A 174 24.64 13.81 19.79
N ILE A 175 24.03 13.87 18.60
CA ILE A 175 24.32 12.94 17.49
C ILE A 175 25.77 13.12 17.04
N VAL A 176 26.22 14.36 16.85
CA VAL A 176 27.59 14.66 16.45
C VAL A 176 28.58 14.17 17.52
N ALA A 177 28.29 14.41 18.81
CA ALA A 177 29.11 13.93 19.91
C ALA A 177 29.18 12.40 19.96
N ALA A 178 28.06 11.69 19.75
CA ALA A 178 28.01 10.23 19.71
C ALA A 178 28.82 9.66 18.55
N ILE A 179 28.72 10.23 17.35
CA ILE A 179 29.50 9.83 16.17
C ILE A 179 31.01 10.01 16.45
N ALA A 180 31.40 11.15 17.01
CA ALA A 180 32.79 11.41 17.37
C ALA A 180 33.30 10.39 18.39
N LEU A 181 32.49 10.05 19.40
CA LEU A 181 32.86 9.05 20.44
C LEU A 181 32.97 7.65 19.81
N ILE A 182 32.08 7.25 18.89
CA ILE A 182 32.15 5.97 18.17
C ILE A 182 33.41 5.91 17.29
N MET A 183 33.78 6.98 16.61
CA MET A 183 35.00 7.05 15.81
C MET A 183 36.24 6.89 16.69
N VAL A 184 36.32 7.59 17.83
CA VAL A 184 37.43 7.46 18.78
C VAL A 184 37.48 6.04 19.35
N ALA A 185 36.37 5.48 19.79
CA ALA A 185 36.31 4.13 20.31
C ALA A 185 36.73 3.09 19.25
N SER A 186 36.29 3.22 18.01
CA SER A 186 36.68 2.33 16.90
C SER A 186 38.17 2.41 16.60
N PHE A 187 38.76 3.61 16.66
CA PHE A 187 40.20 3.82 16.51
C PHE A 187 41.00 3.15 17.64
N LEU A 188 40.56 3.33 18.90
CA LEU A 188 41.19 2.71 20.05
C LEU A 188 41.09 1.18 20.02
N ILE A 189 39.91 0.64 19.67
CA ILE A 189 39.69 -0.81 19.51
C ILE A 189 40.66 -1.38 18.45
N LYS A 190 40.78 -0.75 17.27
CA LYS A 190 41.69 -1.18 16.21
C LYS A 190 43.12 -1.14 16.63
N ARG A 191 43.52 -0.20 17.51
CA ARG A 191 44.89 -0.04 17.97
C ARG A 191 45.28 -1.07 19.06
N PHE A 192 44.32 -1.47 19.90
CA PHE A 192 44.58 -2.34 21.05
C PHE A 192 44.05 -3.77 20.87
N TYR A 193 43.29 -4.07 19.84
CA TYR A 193 42.70 -5.38 19.60
C TYR A 193 43.51 -6.16 18.57
N ASP A 194 44.18 -7.24 19.04
CA ASP A 194 44.88 -8.20 18.19
C ASP A 194 43.98 -9.41 17.92
N PRO A 195 43.51 -9.64 16.67
CA PRO A 195 42.53 -10.67 16.35
C PRO A 195 43.08 -12.10 16.28
N GLU A 196 44.42 -12.30 16.34
CA GLU A 196 45.04 -13.61 16.05
C GLU A 196 44.86 -14.68 17.13
N LYS A 197 44.22 -14.43 18.26
CA LYS A 197 44.17 -15.35 19.40
C LYS A 197 42.87 -16.11 19.63
N ARG A 198 41.93 -16.20 18.69
CA ARG A 198 40.75 -17.05 18.86
C ARG A 198 40.66 -18.15 17.81
N VAL A 199 41.08 -19.36 18.19
CA VAL A 199 40.65 -20.58 17.51
C VAL A 199 39.15 -20.73 17.74
N LYS A 200 38.33 -20.41 16.67
CA LYS A 200 36.89 -20.53 16.73
C LYS A 200 36.48 -21.99 16.54
N LYS A 201 35.90 -22.58 17.58
CA LYS A 201 35.09 -23.77 17.44
C LYS A 201 33.86 -23.37 16.59
N SER A 202 33.81 -23.83 15.35
CA SER A 202 32.72 -23.49 14.40
C SER A 202 31.43 -24.13 14.86
N ASN A 203 30.35 -23.32 14.93
CA ASN A 203 29.00 -23.78 15.19
C ASN A 203 28.25 -23.75 13.85
N ILE A 204 27.67 -24.87 13.44
CA ILE A 204 26.98 -25.06 12.16
C ILE A 204 26.02 -23.90 11.85
N TRP A 205 25.22 -23.51 12.83
CA TRP A 205 24.27 -22.36 12.68
C TRP A 205 24.98 -21.04 12.38
N LYS A 206 26.18 -20.86 12.92
CA LYS A 206 26.94 -19.63 12.70
C LYS A 206 27.53 -19.59 11.29
N GLU A 207 27.98 -20.72 10.78
CA GLU A 207 28.47 -20.81 9.39
C GLU A 207 27.34 -20.54 8.39
N ASP A 208 26.19 -21.19 8.55
CA ASP A 208 25.03 -21.01 7.70
C ASP A 208 24.54 -19.54 7.75
N PHE A 209 24.51 -18.93 8.94
CA PHE A 209 24.12 -17.51 9.05
C PHE A 209 25.16 -16.55 8.44
N GLN A 210 26.46 -16.90 8.51
CA GLN A 210 27.51 -16.13 7.83
C GLN A 210 27.39 -16.21 6.31
N MET A 211 26.83 -17.29 5.77
CA MET A 211 26.55 -17.44 4.32
C MET A 211 25.60 -16.36 3.82
N LEU A 212 24.64 -15.87 4.61
CA LEU A 212 23.78 -14.75 4.25
C LEU A 212 24.58 -13.50 3.84
N PHE A 213 25.58 -13.15 4.65
CA PHE A 213 26.44 -12.00 4.37
C PHE A 213 27.47 -12.31 3.27
N LYS A 214 27.87 -13.59 3.12
CA LYS A 214 28.75 -14.03 2.05
C LYS A 214 28.07 -13.92 0.68
N VAL A 215 26.78 -14.27 0.58
CA VAL A 215 25.99 -14.12 -0.67
C VAL A 215 25.97 -12.67 -1.16
N LEU A 216 25.91 -11.68 -0.25
CA LEU A 216 25.90 -10.26 -0.65
C LEU A 216 27.20 -9.82 -1.33
N ARG A 217 28.34 -10.43 -0.99
CA ARG A 217 29.66 -10.03 -1.50
C ARG A 217 30.23 -11.00 -2.54
N HIS A 218 29.97 -12.29 -2.34
CA HIS A 218 30.51 -13.40 -3.12
C HIS A 218 29.44 -14.43 -3.42
N PRO A 219 28.41 -14.08 -4.25
CA PRO A 219 27.30 -14.98 -4.52
C PRO A 219 27.74 -16.25 -5.24
N ILE A 220 28.67 -16.15 -6.21
CA ILE A 220 29.18 -17.28 -6.97
C ILE A 220 29.78 -18.34 -6.04
N ASP A 221 30.70 -17.93 -5.15
CA ASP A 221 31.35 -18.85 -4.22
C ASP A 221 30.36 -19.50 -3.25
N THR A 222 29.33 -18.74 -2.86
CA THR A 222 28.35 -19.25 -1.90
C THR A 222 27.46 -20.32 -2.52
N PHE A 223 26.93 -20.09 -3.74
CA PHE A 223 26.11 -21.09 -4.42
C PHE A 223 26.94 -22.29 -4.89
N TYR A 224 28.20 -22.08 -5.25
CA TYR A 224 29.16 -23.17 -5.48
C TYR A 224 29.35 -24.04 -4.21
N ASP A 225 29.55 -23.43 -3.05
CA ASP A 225 29.69 -24.12 -1.76
C ASP A 225 28.44 -24.97 -1.43
N ILE A 226 27.23 -24.42 -1.64
CA ILE A 226 25.97 -25.15 -1.43
C ILE A 226 25.93 -26.41 -2.29
N ARG A 227 26.33 -26.31 -3.56
CA ARG A 227 26.22 -27.42 -4.51
C ARG A 227 27.34 -28.43 -4.41
N ARG A 228 28.60 -27.97 -4.29
CA ARG A 228 29.80 -28.82 -4.35
C ARG A 228 30.26 -29.29 -2.99
N GLU A 229 30.21 -28.39 -1.99
CA GLU A 229 30.67 -28.71 -0.63
C GLU A 229 29.51 -29.16 0.28
N ASN A 230 28.32 -29.28 -0.21
CA ASN A 230 27.09 -29.60 0.52
C ASN A 230 26.86 -28.71 1.76
N LYS A 231 27.33 -27.47 1.71
CA LYS A 231 27.11 -26.48 2.78
C LYS A 231 25.64 -26.05 2.79
N GLY A 232 25.22 -25.49 3.93
CA GLY A 232 23.82 -25.13 4.17
C GLY A 232 22.98 -26.34 4.61
N HIS A 233 22.06 -26.09 5.53
CA HIS A 233 21.20 -27.12 6.10
C HIS A 233 19.73 -26.77 5.77
N ILE A 234 18.91 -27.81 5.51
CA ILE A 234 17.48 -27.66 5.22
C ILE A 234 16.77 -26.92 6.36
N LEU A 235 17.12 -27.21 7.60
CA LEU A 235 16.53 -26.57 8.76
C LEU A 235 16.85 -25.06 8.81
N THR A 236 18.10 -24.68 8.49
CA THR A 236 18.48 -23.26 8.40
C THR A 236 17.76 -22.55 7.26
N ALA A 237 17.63 -23.19 6.09
CA ALA A 237 16.86 -22.65 4.97
C ALA A 237 15.39 -22.44 5.34
N PHE A 238 14.78 -23.40 6.07
CA PHE A 238 13.42 -23.25 6.56
C PHE A 238 13.28 -22.07 7.53
N VAL A 239 14.21 -21.90 8.46
CA VAL A 239 14.23 -20.73 9.38
C VAL A 239 14.38 -19.44 8.59
N LEU A 240 15.20 -19.41 7.53
CA LEU A 240 15.33 -18.24 6.65
C LEU A 240 14.00 -17.90 5.95
N TYR A 241 13.30 -18.86 5.39
CA TYR A 241 11.98 -18.64 4.81
C TYR A 241 10.97 -18.06 5.79
N VAL A 242 11.02 -18.51 7.06
CA VAL A 242 10.16 -17.93 8.11
C VAL A 242 10.57 -16.49 8.40
N VAL A 243 11.86 -16.18 8.47
CA VAL A 243 12.36 -14.81 8.66
C VAL A 243 11.97 -13.92 7.48
N GLU A 244 12.13 -14.39 6.26
CA GLU A 244 11.72 -13.69 5.03
C GLU A 244 10.23 -13.38 5.03
N TYR A 245 9.41 -14.37 5.39
CA TYR A 245 7.97 -14.19 5.54
C TYR A 245 7.62 -13.14 6.61
N LEU A 246 8.26 -13.20 7.77
CA LEU A 246 8.03 -12.23 8.83
C LEU A 246 8.44 -10.81 8.42
N LEU A 247 9.55 -10.66 7.69
CA LEU A 247 9.98 -9.37 7.13
C LEU A 247 9.02 -8.87 6.05
N PHE A 248 8.52 -9.77 5.21
CA PHE A 248 7.51 -9.44 4.22
C PHE A 248 6.21 -8.95 4.88
N MET A 249 5.75 -9.63 5.93
CA MET A 249 4.60 -9.17 6.73
C MET A 249 4.88 -7.85 7.43
N ALA A 250 6.09 -7.68 8.00
CA ALA A 250 6.50 -6.45 8.65
C ALA A 250 6.57 -5.27 7.65
N TYR A 251 6.93 -5.51 6.40
CA TYR A 251 6.90 -4.49 5.36
C TYR A 251 5.48 -3.97 5.13
N PHE A 252 4.49 -4.84 4.94
CA PHE A 252 3.11 -4.42 4.67
C PHE A 252 2.36 -3.90 5.90
N LEU A 253 2.59 -4.48 7.08
CA LEU A 253 1.86 -4.14 8.29
C LEU A 253 2.60 -3.14 9.20
N GLY A 254 3.91 -3.09 9.08
CA GLY A 254 4.78 -2.35 9.98
C GLY A 254 5.52 -1.18 9.37
N SER A 255 5.44 -0.92 8.06
CA SER A 255 6.11 0.23 7.46
C SER A 255 5.38 1.55 7.75
N GLY A 256 6.10 2.66 7.63
CA GLY A 256 5.60 3.99 7.87
C GLY A 256 4.43 4.37 6.95
N PHE A 257 3.58 5.28 7.44
CA PHE A 257 2.37 5.72 6.74
C PHE A 257 2.65 6.30 5.35
N VAL A 258 3.76 7.02 5.18
CA VAL A 258 4.15 7.63 3.90
C VAL A 258 4.39 6.58 2.81
N LEU A 259 4.91 5.39 3.17
CA LEU A 259 5.22 4.33 2.19
C LEU A 259 3.97 3.52 1.79
N ILE A 260 3.08 3.19 2.73
CA ILE A 260 2.00 2.23 2.50
C ILE A 260 0.60 2.87 2.59
N GLY A 261 0.48 4.05 3.20
CA GLY A 261 -0.80 4.69 3.43
C GLY A 261 -1.70 3.88 4.38
N ASN A 262 -2.99 3.95 4.14
CA ASN A 262 -4.00 3.17 4.87
C ASN A 262 -4.38 1.85 4.17
N SER A 263 -3.83 1.55 3.00
CA SER A 263 -4.20 0.38 2.19
C SER A 263 -3.90 -0.96 2.87
N ALA A 264 -2.85 -1.01 3.69
CA ALA A 264 -2.48 -2.23 4.42
C ALA A 264 -3.50 -2.66 5.48
N LYS A 265 -4.33 -1.74 5.99
CA LYS A 265 -5.32 -2.05 7.03
C LYS A 265 -6.51 -2.86 6.53
N SER A 266 -6.77 -2.86 5.24
CA SER A 266 -7.91 -3.52 4.60
C SER A 266 -7.60 -4.92 4.07
N ALA A 267 -6.32 -5.29 3.90
CA ALA A 267 -5.97 -6.58 3.35
C ALA A 267 -5.84 -7.67 4.43
N SER A 268 -6.32 -8.86 4.13
CA SER A 268 -6.27 -9.98 5.07
C SER A 268 -4.85 -10.56 5.20
N VAL A 269 -4.49 -10.99 6.40
CA VAL A 269 -3.21 -11.70 6.66
C VAL A 269 -3.07 -12.94 5.75
N LEU A 270 -4.18 -13.62 5.45
CA LEU A 270 -4.20 -14.76 4.56
C LEU A 270 -3.77 -14.37 3.13
N PHE A 271 -4.24 -13.23 2.63
CA PHE A 271 -3.86 -12.73 1.31
C PHE A 271 -2.34 -12.50 1.22
N TYR A 272 -1.75 -11.81 2.19
CA TYR A 272 -0.31 -11.58 2.21
C TYR A 272 0.50 -12.87 2.38
N SER A 273 -0.01 -13.82 3.18
CA SER A 273 0.63 -15.12 3.34
C SER A 273 0.66 -15.90 2.02
N CYS A 274 -0.45 -15.93 1.30
CA CYS A 274 -0.51 -16.54 -0.04
C CYS A 274 0.39 -15.80 -1.04
N MET A 275 0.43 -14.48 -0.99
CA MET A 275 1.27 -13.64 -1.86
C MET A 275 2.77 -13.93 -1.68
N PHE A 276 3.21 -14.30 -0.48
CA PHE A 276 4.60 -14.70 -0.21
C PHE A 276 4.86 -16.17 -0.53
N TRP A 277 4.09 -17.07 0.11
CA TRP A 277 4.40 -18.51 0.06
C TRP A 277 4.12 -19.15 -1.31
N ALA A 278 3.08 -18.72 -2.00
CA ALA A 278 2.71 -19.35 -3.27
C ALA A 278 3.80 -19.17 -4.35
N PRO A 279 4.32 -17.96 -4.65
CA PRO A 279 5.37 -17.81 -5.66
C PRO A 279 6.69 -18.47 -5.25
N VAL A 280 7.07 -18.41 -3.96
CA VAL A 280 8.33 -19.01 -3.49
C VAL A 280 8.28 -20.54 -3.63
N MET A 281 7.24 -21.18 -3.14
CA MET A 281 7.10 -22.64 -3.22
C MET A 281 6.90 -23.11 -4.66
N LEU A 282 6.11 -22.36 -5.43
CA LEU A 282 5.91 -22.67 -6.84
C LEU A 282 7.21 -22.57 -7.64
N PHE A 283 8.06 -21.56 -7.33
CA PHE A 283 9.38 -21.45 -7.96
C PHE A 283 10.27 -22.65 -7.62
N VAL A 284 10.37 -23.03 -6.33
CA VAL A 284 11.19 -24.18 -5.90
C VAL A 284 10.75 -25.46 -6.62
N ILE A 285 9.42 -25.72 -6.67
CA ILE A 285 8.88 -26.91 -7.31
C ILE A 285 9.11 -26.86 -8.82
N SER A 286 8.78 -25.77 -9.48
CA SER A 286 8.91 -25.63 -10.94
C SER A 286 10.37 -25.68 -11.38
N ASN A 287 11.28 -25.04 -10.65
CA ASN A 287 12.70 -25.09 -10.94
C ASN A 287 13.26 -26.51 -10.85
N TYR A 288 12.85 -27.26 -9.82
CA TYR A 288 13.24 -28.67 -9.69
C TYR A 288 12.63 -29.56 -10.79
N LEU A 289 11.35 -29.38 -11.13
CA LEU A 289 10.70 -30.17 -12.19
C LEU A 289 11.35 -29.93 -13.56
N VAL A 290 11.67 -28.67 -13.88
CA VAL A 290 12.39 -28.35 -15.13
C VAL A 290 13.79 -28.97 -15.13
N CYS A 291 14.45 -29.04 -13.96
CA CYS A 291 15.73 -29.71 -13.82
C CYS A 291 15.64 -31.23 -14.11
N GLU A 292 14.60 -31.90 -13.61
CA GLU A 292 14.40 -33.36 -13.82
C GLU A 292 14.08 -33.71 -15.27
N VAL A 293 13.38 -32.85 -15.99
CA VAL A 293 13.03 -33.03 -17.41
C VAL A 293 14.18 -32.61 -18.34
N GLY A 294 15.03 -31.71 -17.90
CA GLY A 294 16.11 -31.13 -18.69
C GLY A 294 17.49 -31.69 -18.36
N GLU A 295 18.53 -30.95 -18.73
CA GLU A 295 19.93 -31.32 -18.53
C GLU A 295 20.49 -30.88 -17.15
N GLY A 296 19.64 -30.34 -16.27
CA GLY A 296 20.03 -29.84 -14.96
C GLY A 296 20.50 -30.94 -14.02
N LYS A 297 21.45 -30.63 -13.14
CA LYS A 297 22.06 -31.60 -12.21
C LYS A 297 21.78 -31.29 -10.74
N ALA A 298 20.87 -30.31 -10.47
CA ALA A 298 20.55 -29.92 -9.09
C ALA A 298 19.67 -30.97 -8.40
N ARG A 299 19.94 -31.16 -7.11
CA ARG A 299 19.05 -31.95 -6.24
C ARG A 299 17.99 -31.03 -5.64
N PHE A 300 16.81 -31.54 -5.30
CA PHE A 300 15.76 -30.76 -4.63
C PHE A 300 16.27 -30.01 -3.41
N ARG A 301 17.13 -30.64 -2.59
CA ARG A 301 17.78 -30.03 -1.44
C ARG A 301 18.54 -28.75 -1.82
N ASP A 302 19.31 -28.81 -2.90
CA ASP A 302 20.16 -27.71 -3.34
C ASP A 302 19.31 -26.54 -3.86
N VAL A 303 18.24 -26.84 -4.62
CA VAL A 303 17.27 -25.84 -5.08
C VAL A 303 16.56 -25.19 -3.90
N PHE A 304 16.09 -25.99 -2.94
CA PHE A 304 15.39 -25.49 -1.75
C PHE A 304 16.26 -24.58 -0.88
N ILE A 305 17.50 -24.99 -0.60
CA ILE A 305 18.43 -24.20 0.19
C ILE A 305 18.82 -22.92 -0.55
N SER A 306 19.18 -23.03 -1.83
CA SER A 306 19.64 -21.86 -2.59
C SER A 306 18.57 -20.80 -2.75
N THR A 307 17.30 -21.20 -2.92
CA THR A 307 16.18 -20.24 -3.04
C THR A 307 16.04 -19.40 -1.78
N ALA A 308 16.25 -19.95 -0.58
CA ALA A 308 16.30 -19.16 0.64
C ALA A 308 17.47 -18.16 0.64
N TYR A 309 18.66 -18.55 0.17
CA TYR A 309 19.81 -17.64 0.12
C TYR A 309 19.74 -16.63 -1.04
N ILE A 310 18.97 -16.88 -2.09
CA ILE A 310 18.69 -15.90 -3.16
C ILE A 310 18.06 -14.63 -2.58
N LEU A 311 17.20 -14.78 -1.59
CA LEU A 311 16.51 -13.68 -0.88
C LEU A 311 17.38 -12.99 0.20
N ALA A 312 18.66 -13.34 0.33
CA ALA A 312 19.55 -12.73 1.33
C ALA A 312 19.61 -11.19 1.30
N PRO A 313 19.61 -10.49 0.13
CA PRO A 313 19.53 -9.03 0.08
C PRO A 313 18.26 -8.50 0.75
N PHE A 314 17.13 -9.19 0.56
CA PHE A 314 15.87 -8.85 1.21
C PHE A 314 15.99 -9.00 2.74
N VAL A 315 16.52 -10.12 3.23
CA VAL A 315 16.67 -10.37 4.67
C VAL A 315 17.54 -9.32 5.36
N VAL A 316 18.63 -8.91 4.71
CA VAL A 316 19.60 -8.00 5.32
C VAL A 316 19.21 -6.55 5.20
N LEU A 317 18.63 -6.13 4.08
CA LEU A 317 18.38 -4.73 3.77
C LEU A 317 16.95 -4.27 4.09
N MET A 318 15.97 -5.17 4.04
CA MET A 318 14.56 -4.81 4.27
C MET A 318 14.28 -4.26 5.67
N PRO A 319 14.91 -4.74 6.75
CA PRO A 319 14.77 -4.12 8.08
C PRO A 319 15.12 -2.64 8.09
N PHE A 320 16.16 -2.23 7.34
CA PHE A 320 16.55 -0.83 7.24
C PHE A 320 15.51 -0.02 6.45
N VAL A 321 14.95 -0.58 5.36
CA VAL A 321 13.86 0.04 4.60
C VAL A 321 12.65 0.27 5.51
N ILE A 322 12.24 -0.73 6.29
CA ILE A 322 11.12 -0.60 7.23
C ILE A 322 11.41 0.48 8.28
N LEU A 323 12.59 0.49 8.88
CA LEU A 323 12.96 1.51 9.87
C LEU A 323 13.00 2.91 9.27
N ILE A 324 13.62 3.08 8.10
CA ILE A 324 13.72 4.37 7.40
C ILE A 324 12.34 4.87 6.98
N SER A 325 11.41 3.98 6.61
CA SER A 325 10.05 4.35 6.19
C SER A 325 9.27 5.12 7.26
N HIS A 326 9.65 5.02 8.54
CA HIS A 326 9.05 5.77 9.64
C HIS A 326 9.59 7.19 9.80
N ILE A 327 10.73 7.47 9.17
CA ILE A 327 11.46 8.74 9.35
C ILE A 327 11.35 9.64 8.12
N ILE A 328 11.02 9.07 6.96
CA ILE A 328 10.95 9.80 5.68
C ILE A 328 9.67 10.60 5.54
N THR A 329 9.75 11.62 4.70
CA THR A 329 8.62 12.41 4.20
C THR A 329 8.32 12.05 2.74
N GLY A 330 7.19 12.53 2.18
CA GLY A 330 6.79 12.25 0.79
C GLY A 330 7.86 12.65 -0.24
N ASN A 331 8.59 13.74 -0.01
CA ASN A 331 9.65 14.18 -0.91
C ASN A 331 10.85 13.21 -0.99
N GLU A 332 11.03 12.39 0.03
CA GLU A 332 12.13 11.41 0.14
C GLU A 332 11.70 10.01 -0.28
N LEU A 333 10.40 9.79 -0.51
CA LEU A 333 9.81 8.48 -0.83
C LEU A 333 10.45 7.85 -2.06
N ALA A 334 10.70 8.63 -3.12
CA ALA A 334 11.32 8.14 -4.35
C ALA A 334 12.70 7.51 -4.12
N LEU A 335 13.49 8.02 -3.17
CA LEU A 335 14.79 7.43 -2.81
C LEU A 335 14.65 6.07 -2.14
N LEU A 336 13.63 5.93 -1.29
CA LEU A 336 13.34 4.65 -0.62
C LEU A 336 12.83 3.60 -1.61
N GLU A 337 11.94 4.00 -2.52
CA GLU A 337 11.44 3.13 -3.60
C GLU A 337 12.58 2.68 -4.52
N LEU A 338 13.50 3.58 -4.89
CA LEU A 338 14.70 3.21 -5.63
C LEU A 338 15.55 2.19 -4.86
N GLY A 339 15.67 2.34 -3.54
CA GLY A 339 16.33 1.35 -2.67
C GLY A 339 15.66 -0.02 -2.72
N ILE A 340 14.32 -0.08 -2.68
CA ILE A 340 13.55 -1.33 -2.81
C ILE A 340 13.79 -1.97 -4.18
N VAL A 341 13.74 -1.18 -5.25
CA VAL A 341 14.02 -1.65 -6.62
C VAL A 341 15.44 -2.20 -6.73
N ALA A 342 16.43 -1.56 -6.10
CA ALA A 342 17.80 -2.04 -6.06
C ALA A 342 17.92 -3.39 -5.31
N ILE A 343 17.22 -3.57 -4.19
CA ILE A 343 17.15 -4.85 -3.46
C ILE A 343 16.57 -5.95 -4.35
N LEU A 344 15.46 -5.69 -5.03
CA LEU A 344 14.82 -6.64 -5.94
C LEU A 344 15.73 -6.96 -7.14
N GLY A 345 16.40 -5.97 -7.71
CA GLY A 345 17.40 -6.16 -8.76
C GLY A 345 18.55 -7.07 -8.30
N TRP A 346 19.01 -6.90 -7.05
CA TRP A 346 20.05 -7.77 -6.48
C TRP A 346 19.55 -9.21 -6.31
N VAL A 347 18.31 -9.40 -5.83
CA VAL A 347 17.69 -10.73 -5.75
C VAL A 347 17.63 -11.40 -7.14
N LEU A 348 17.30 -10.66 -8.20
CA LEU A 348 17.31 -11.18 -9.58
C LEU A 348 18.70 -11.60 -10.04
N VAL A 349 19.74 -10.82 -9.71
CA VAL A 349 21.13 -11.19 -10.00
C VAL A 349 21.52 -12.48 -9.25
N ASN A 350 21.19 -12.58 -7.97
CA ASN A 350 21.40 -13.79 -7.19
C ASN A 350 20.66 -15.00 -7.77
N LEU A 351 19.44 -14.80 -8.27
CA LEU A 351 18.63 -15.84 -8.91
C LEU A 351 19.35 -16.42 -10.14
N LEU A 352 19.87 -15.56 -11.00
CA LEU A 352 20.65 -15.98 -12.18
C LEU A 352 21.90 -16.74 -11.79
N ILE A 353 22.68 -16.20 -10.85
CA ILE A 353 23.94 -16.82 -10.39
C ILE A 353 23.64 -18.17 -9.70
N ALA A 354 22.63 -18.22 -8.83
CA ALA A 354 22.25 -19.45 -8.15
C ALA A 354 21.85 -20.54 -9.16
N THR A 355 21.00 -20.20 -10.13
CA THR A 355 20.58 -21.16 -11.17
C THR A 355 21.78 -21.69 -11.96
N LYS A 356 22.71 -20.81 -12.35
CA LYS A 356 23.93 -21.19 -13.07
C LYS A 356 24.77 -22.17 -12.24
N GLU A 357 25.10 -21.82 -11.00
CA GLU A 357 26.04 -22.58 -10.17
C GLU A 357 25.45 -23.90 -9.67
N ILE A 358 24.14 -23.94 -9.34
CA ILE A 358 23.50 -25.13 -8.79
C ILE A 358 23.23 -26.18 -9.85
N HIS A 359 22.83 -25.77 -11.04
CA HIS A 359 22.57 -26.67 -12.14
C HIS A 359 23.82 -26.97 -12.98
N LEU A 360 24.93 -26.25 -12.71
CA LEU A 360 26.19 -26.34 -13.46
C LEU A 360 26.01 -25.93 -14.94
N PHE A 361 25.24 -24.90 -15.16
CA PHE A 361 24.93 -24.36 -16.49
C PHE A 361 25.90 -23.29 -16.92
N GLU A 362 26.01 -23.09 -18.23
CA GLU A 362 26.49 -21.84 -18.79
C GLU A 362 25.43 -20.73 -18.64
N MET A 363 25.84 -19.45 -18.78
CA MET A 363 24.92 -18.32 -18.55
C MET A 363 23.69 -18.38 -19.47
N GLY A 364 23.86 -18.75 -20.74
CA GLY A 364 22.76 -18.88 -21.70
C GLY A 364 21.78 -20.01 -21.33
N GLU A 365 22.30 -21.10 -20.81
CA GLU A 365 21.49 -22.26 -20.34
C GLU A 365 20.71 -21.87 -19.07
N ALA A 366 21.35 -21.15 -18.14
CA ALA A 366 20.68 -20.68 -16.93
C ALA A 366 19.52 -19.75 -17.24
N ILE A 367 19.69 -18.81 -18.18
CA ILE A 367 18.60 -17.92 -18.62
C ILE A 367 17.47 -18.71 -19.25
N ARG A 368 17.79 -19.65 -20.17
CA ARG A 368 16.78 -20.52 -20.79
C ARG A 368 16.03 -21.35 -19.75
N HIS A 369 16.75 -21.93 -18.79
CA HIS A 369 16.15 -22.70 -17.70
C HIS A 369 15.18 -21.86 -16.84
N LEU A 370 15.58 -20.63 -16.49
CA LEU A 370 14.70 -19.71 -15.75
C LEU A 370 13.46 -19.33 -16.55
N LEU A 371 13.57 -19.08 -17.85
CA LEU A 371 12.42 -18.78 -18.70
C LEU A 371 11.43 -19.97 -18.75
N ILE A 372 11.95 -21.19 -18.90
CA ILE A 372 11.12 -22.40 -18.86
C ILE A 372 10.48 -22.59 -17.48
N THR A 373 11.22 -22.33 -16.41
CA THR A 373 10.70 -22.37 -15.03
C THR A 373 9.55 -21.38 -14.83
N LEU A 374 9.71 -20.14 -15.26
CA LEU A 374 8.64 -19.12 -15.20
C LEU A 374 7.42 -19.51 -16.05
N PHE A 375 7.66 -20.05 -17.25
CA PHE A 375 6.58 -20.58 -18.08
C PHE A 375 5.84 -21.72 -17.40
N LEU A 376 6.55 -22.67 -16.80
CA LEU A 376 5.94 -23.77 -16.07
C LEU A 376 5.14 -23.27 -14.85
N MET A 377 5.66 -22.27 -14.11
CA MET A 377 4.91 -21.63 -13.03
C MET A 377 3.58 -21.06 -13.53
N ALA A 378 3.59 -20.34 -14.66
CA ALA A 378 2.36 -19.80 -15.25
C ALA A 378 1.37 -20.91 -15.65
N VAL A 379 1.85 -22.01 -16.22
CA VAL A 379 1.02 -23.17 -16.58
C VAL A 379 0.40 -23.80 -15.34
N ILE A 380 1.17 -23.99 -14.26
CA ILE A 380 0.65 -24.55 -13.00
C ILE A 380 -0.42 -23.65 -12.40
N VAL A 381 -0.20 -22.32 -12.36
CA VAL A 381 -1.20 -21.36 -11.86
C VAL A 381 -2.48 -21.44 -12.68
N LEU A 382 -2.36 -21.47 -14.01
CA LEU A 382 -3.52 -21.60 -14.90
C LEU A 382 -4.27 -22.92 -14.68
N ALA A 383 -3.56 -24.03 -14.54
CA ALA A 383 -4.16 -25.32 -14.26
C ALA A 383 -4.90 -25.33 -12.89
N LEU A 384 -4.27 -24.76 -11.85
CA LEU A 384 -4.90 -24.66 -10.53
C LEU A 384 -6.13 -23.75 -10.56
N SER A 385 -6.11 -22.64 -11.30
CA SER A 385 -7.26 -21.75 -11.45
C SER A 385 -8.43 -22.44 -12.16
N LEU A 386 -8.16 -23.24 -13.21
CA LEU A 386 -9.17 -24.03 -13.89
C LEU A 386 -9.77 -25.09 -12.98
N ILE A 387 -8.94 -25.81 -12.21
CA ILE A 387 -9.40 -26.78 -11.22
C ILE A 387 -10.29 -26.12 -10.18
N TYR A 388 -9.87 -24.95 -9.67
CA TYR A 388 -10.67 -24.17 -8.71
C TYR A 388 -12.05 -23.81 -9.27
N MET A 389 -12.11 -23.27 -10.50
CA MET A 389 -13.38 -22.92 -11.16
C MET A 389 -14.28 -24.15 -11.33
N LEU A 390 -13.73 -25.29 -11.75
CA LEU A 390 -14.50 -26.52 -11.88
C LEU A 390 -15.04 -27.02 -10.52
N CYS A 391 -14.23 -26.95 -9.46
CA CYS A 391 -14.66 -27.30 -8.12
C CYS A 391 -15.77 -26.36 -7.62
N GLU A 392 -15.65 -25.06 -7.86
CA GLU A 392 -16.67 -24.07 -7.49
C GLU A 392 -18.00 -24.37 -8.21
N GLU A 393 -17.97 -24.63 -9.52
CA GLU A 393 -19.15 -25.03 -10.28
C GLU A 393 -19.79 -26.32 -9.75
N MET A 394 -18.98 -27.33 -9.43
CA MET A 394 -19.50 -28.57 -8.83
C MET A 394 -20.19 -28.32 -7.48
N VAL A 395 -19.59 -27.49 -6.62
CA VAL A 395 -20.18 -27.12 -5.33
C VAL A 395 -21.48 -26.36 -5.52
N ASN A 396 -21.54 -25.44 -6.46
CA ASN A 396 -22.75 -24.64 -6.77
C ASN A 396 -23.88 -25.55 -7.30
N ILE A 397 -23.57 -26.49 -8.18
CA ILE A 397 -24.53 -27.49 -8.68
C ILE A 397 -25.03 -28.35 -7.50
N PHE A 398 -24.14 -28.83 -6.64
CA PHE A 398 -24.53 -29.63 -5.47
C PHE A 398 -25.46 -28.86 -4.54
N ILE A 399 -25.14 -27.60 -4.23
CA ILE A 399 -25.98 -26.70 -3.40
C ILE A 399 -27.35 -26.50 -4.07
N ALA A 400 -27.39 -26.28 -5.38
CA ALA A 400 -28.65 -26.11 -6.12
C ALA A 400 -29.53 -27.36 -6.06
N VAL A 401 -28.94 -28.54 -6.24
CA VAL A 401 -29.64 -29.83 -6.12
C VAL A 401 -30.19 -30.03 -4.70
N VAL A 402 -29.38 -29.76 -3.67
CA VAL A 402 -29.82 -29.88 -2.27
C VAL A 402 -30.97 -28.93 -1.96
N LYS A 403 -30.90 -27.68 -2.43
CA LYS A 403 -32.00 -26.71 -2.29
C LYS A 403 -33.28 -27.17 -2.98
N GLU A 404 -33.17 -27.69 -4.20
CA GLU A 404 -34.31 -28.19 -4.97
C GLU A 404 -34.97 -29.41 -4.27
N VAL A 405 -34.16 -30.36 -3.78
CA VAL A 405 -34.67 -31.51 -3.02
C VAL A 405 -35.33 -31.04 -1.73
N HIS A 406 -34.72 -30.13 -1.00
CA HIS A 406 -35.31 -29.58 0.23
C HIS A 406 -36.65 -28.89 -0.04
N TYR A 407 -36.73 -28.08 -1.10
CA TYR A 407 -37.97 -27.42 -1.51
C TYR A 407 -39.10 -28.42 -1.84
N ARG A 408 -38.78 -29.47 -2.61
CA ARG A 408 -39.74 -30.51 -3.01
C ARG A 408 -40.20 -31.41 -1.87
N VAL A 409 -39.31 -31.69 -0.89
CA VAL A 409 -39.63 -32.65 0.20
C VAL A 409 -40.30 -31.94 1.40
N PHE A 410 -39.95 -30.69 1.69
CA PHE A 410 -40.41 -30.01 2.91
C PHE A 410 -41.41 -28.87 2.69
N LEU A 411 -41.60 -28.40 1.44
CA LEU A 411 -42.50 -27.29 1.13
C LEU A 411 -43.62 -27.65 0.11
N SER A 412 -43.68 -28.92 -0.36
CA SER A 412 -44.83 -29.50 -1.06
C SER A 412 -45.75 -30.22 -0.05
#